data_f842b1032839edad8d6764d2e40569e0
#
_entry.id   f842b1032839edad8d6764d2e40569e0
#
_cell.length_a   1.000
_cell.length_b   1.000
_cell.length_c   1.000
_cell.angle_alpha   90.00
_cell.angle_beta   90.00
_cell.angle_gamma   90.00
#
_symmetry.space_group_name_H-M   'P 1'
#
loop_
_entity.id
_entity.type
_entity.pdbx_description
1 polymer ?
#
loop_
_entity_poly.entity_id
_entity_poly.type
_entity_poly.pdbx_seq_one_letter_code
_entity_poly.pdbx_strand_id
1 'polypeptide(L)'
;MGTVDCPSISVYITYNSAHFDAMISLTKQRLQSLFDGFAGKRIAVIGDLMLDRYYWGSVARISPEAPVPVVEVESESTRLGGAANVANNIAALGGVPIMVGVIGSDLTGTELMKIIEGNGFPTSGIVIDSSRPTTVKTRVIAHHQHVVRIDQETKQNISSEIQVKILKTLSESMKTLDGIILEDYNKGVLVPHLIHEATEAARKHEKTVSVDPKFNNFFAYKNVTVFKPNRKETEEALGCKLGEWTDIDKAGKEMLHVLDAENVLLTLGEQGMALFEKGDKVTHLPTRAIKVADVSGAGDTVVSMLSMVLASGGDIREAATLANFAGGIVCGEVGIVPIDKQVLLKEVLVHTNHAAG
;
A
#
# COMPACT_ATOMS: atom_id res chain seq x y z
N MET A 1 30.39 -1.52 46.63
CA MET A 1 29.69 -2.28 45.55
C MET A 1 28.21 -2.14 45.84
N GLY A 2 27.56 -1.20 45.21
CA GLY A 2 26.14 -0.94 45.35
C GLY A 2 25.53 -1.00 43.97
N THR A 3 24.67 -1.95 43.72
CA THR A 3 23.87 -2.10 42.49
C THR A 3 22.77 -1.03 42.52
N VAL A 4 22.76 -0.16 41.54
CA VAL A 4 21.70 0.82 41.35
C VAL A 4 20.62 0.14 40.52
N ASP A 5 19.49 -0.21 41.14
CA ASP A 5 18.28 -0.65 40.48
C ASP A 5 17.67 0.52 39.70
N CYS A 6 17.55 0.34 38.39
CA CYS A 6 16.86 1.24 37.48
C CYS A 6 15.36 0.88 37.49
N PRO A 7 14.42 1.73 37.91
CA PRO A 7 13.01 1.40 37.85
C PRO A 7 12.52 1.42 36.40
N SER A 8 11.99 0.31 35.93
CA SER A 8 11.25 0.19 34.67
C SER A 8 9.98 1.05 34.74
N ILE A 9 9.97 2.16 34.04
CA ILE A 9 8.76 2.98 33.88
C ILE A 9 7.87 2.28 32.86
N SER A 10 6.91 1.49 33.34
CA SER A 10 5.78 1.03 32.53
C SER A 10 4.81 2.19 32.36
N VAL A 11 4.86 2.85 31.21
CA VAL A 11 3.84 3.83 30.83
C VAL A 11 2.59 3.05 30.42
N TYR A 12 1.65 2.90 31.36
CA TYR A 12 0.29 2.46 31.03
C TYR A 12 -0.45 3.63 30.39
N ILE A 13 -0.57 3.64 29.06
CA ILE A 13 -1.48 4.54 28.37
C ILE A 13 -2.90 4.00 28.61
N THR A 14 -3.62 4.60 29.56
CA THR A 14 -5.05 4.33 29.78
C THR A 14 -5.82 4.96 28.62
N TYR A 15 -6.14 4.17 27.59
CA TYR A 15 -7.08 4.56 26.55
C TYR A 15 -8.49 4.64 27.16
N ASN A 16 -9.15 5.78 26.97
CA ASN A 16 -10.54 5.98 27.35
C ASN A 16 -11.42 5.06 26.46
N SER A 17 -12.01 4.03 27.05
CA SER A 17 -12.69 2.91 26.37
C SER A 17 -14.00 3.27 25.67
N ALA A 18 -14.40 4.53 25.63
CA ALA A 18 -15.68 4.97 25.11
C ALA A 18 -15.78 5.10 23.56
N HIS A 19 -14.66 4.95 22.82
CA HIS A 19 -14.61 5.17 21.38
C HIS A 19 -14.16 3.95 20.56
N PHE A 20 -13.90 2.81 21.19
CA PHE A 20 -13.55 1.59 20.49
C PHE A 20 -14.79 0.71 20.29
N ASP A 21 -15.44 0.82 19.15
CA ASP A 21 -16.36 -0.21 18.68
C ASP A 21 -15.60 -1.54 18.59
N ALA A 22 -16.18 -2.61 19.13
CA ALA A 22 -15.56 -3.92 19.19
C ALA A 22 -15.07 -4.33 17.77
N MET A 23 -13.82 -4.68 17.67
CA MET A 23 -13.26 -5.33 16.46
C MET A 23 -14.22 -6.44 16.01
N ILE A 24 -14.44 -6.54 14.69
CA ILE A 24 -15.26 -7.63 14.17
C ILE A 24 -14.62 -8.95 14.57
N SER A 25 -15.38 -9.76 15.31
CA SER A 25 -15.01 -11.13 15.60
C SER A 25 -15.23 -11.98 14.33
N LEU A 26 -14.18 -12.17 13.56
CA LEU A 26 -14.21 -13.10 12.42
C LEU A 26 -14.22 -14.53 12.95
N THR A 27 -15.27 -15.29 12.67
CA THR A 27 -15.26 -16.73 12.98
C THR A 27 -14.17 -17.43 12.15
N LYS A 28 -13.59 -18.50 12.69
CA LYS A 28 -12.59 -19.31 11.96
C LYS A 28 -13.10 -19.74 10.58
N GLN A 29 -14.40 -20.15 10.50
CA GLN A 29 -15.01 -20.56 9.23
C GLN A 29 -15.11 -19.39 8.24
N ARG A 30 -15.50 -18.19 8.68
CA ARG A 30 -15.57 -17.00 7.83
C ARG A 30 -14.18 -16.59 7.33
N LEU A 31 -13.19 -16.59 8.22
CA LEU A 31 -11.81 -16.31 7.87
C LEU A 31 -11.29 -17.30 6.82
N GLN A 32 -11.49 -18.60 7.02
CA GLN A 32 -11.08 -19.62 6.05
C GLN A 32 -11.77 -19.39 4.70
N SER A 33 -13.08 -19.13 4.68
CA SER A 33 -13.84 -18.85 3.45
C SER A 33 -13.30 -17.66 2.67
N LEU A 34 -12.91 -16.57 3.36
CA LEU A 34 -12.31 -15.41 2.72
C LEU A 34 -10.94 -15.74 2.10
N PHE A 35 -10.08 -16.43 2.87
CA PHE A 35 -8.74 -16.80 2.40
C PHE A 35 -8.77 -17.82 1.25
N ASP A 36 -9.71 -18.76 1.26
CA ASP A 36 -9.92 -19.69 0.13
C ASP A 36 -10.42 -18.94 -1.10
N GLY A 37 -11.26 -17.92 -0.89
CA GLY A 37 -11.78 -17.04 -1.94
C GLY A 37 -10.73 -16.18 -2.65
N PHE A 38 -9.52 -16.01 -2.11
CA PHE A 38 -8.45 -15.25 -2.76
C PHE A 38 -7.90 -15.93 -4.02
N ALA A 39 -7.99 -17.26 -4.08
CA ALA A 39 -7.40 -18.02 -5.17
C ALA A 39 -7.98 -17.62 -6.52
N GLY A 40 -7.10 -17.17 -7.42
CA GLY A 40 -7.46 -16.80 -8.79
C GLY A 40 -8.18 -15.46 -8.95
N LYS A 41 -8.41 -14.68 -7.88
CA LYS A 41 -8.97 -13.33 -7.97
C LYS A 41 -8.09 -12.43 -8.82
N ARG A 42 -8.66 -11.79 -9.81
CA ARG A 42 -7.97 -10.98 -10.81
C ARG A 42 -8.12 -9.50 -10.46
N ILE A 43 -7.03 -8.88 -10.03
CA ILE A 43 -7.02 -7.46 -9.62
C ILE A 43 -6.12 -6.68 -10.58
N ALA A 44 -6.68 -5.66 -11.24
CA ALA A 44 -5.86 -4.72 -11.99
C ALA A 44 -5.21 -3.71 -11.04
N VAL A 45 -3.90 -3.57 -11.10
CA VAL A 45 -3.14 -2.54 -10.37
C VAL A 45 -2.69 -1.50 -11.37
N ILE A 46 -3.32 -0.34 -11.32
CA ILE A 46 -3.09 0.78 -12.23
C ILE A 46 -2.29 1.85 -11.49
N GLY A 47 -1.10 2.18 -11.97
CA GLY A 47 -0.31 3.22 -11.30
C GLY A 47 1.17 3.22 -11.65
N ASP A 48 1.94 3.84 -10.77
CA ASP A 48 3.36 4.09 -10.96
C ASP A 48 4.19 2.84 -10.66
N LEU A 49 4.63 2.15 -11.72
CA LEU A 49 5.54 1.00 -11.62
C LEU A 49 6.95 1.50 -11.34
N MET A 50 7.66 0.84 -10.41
CA MET A 50 9.03 1.21 -10.08
C MET A 50 9.86 0.02 -9.61
N LEU A 51 11.17 0.23 -9.60
CA LEU A 51 12.15 -0.69 -9.05
C LEU A 51 12.72 -0.12 -7.75
N ASP A 52 12.73 -0.91 -6.69
CA ASP A 52 13.45 -0.61 -5.46
C ASP A 52 14.79 -1.38 -5.49
N ARG A 53 15.90 -0.65 -5.53
CA ARG A 53 17.27 -1.20 -5.55
C ARG A 53 17.95 -0.95 -4.22
N TYR A 54 18.64 -1.95 -3.71
CA TYR A 54 19.36 -1.89 -2.46
C TYR A 54 20.82 -2.26 -2.67
N TYR A 55 21.72 -1.38 -2.26
CA TYR A 55 23.14 -1.67 -2.10
C TYR A 55 23.43 -1.85 -0.62
N TRP A 56 23.91 -3.02 -0.26
CA TRP A 56 24.30 -3.36 1.10
C TRP A 56 25.80 -3.38 1.18
N GLY A 57 26.39 -2.77 2.24
CA GLY A 57 27.82 -2.72 2.38
C GLY A 57 28.27 -2.13 3.72
N SER A 58 29.51 -1.71 3.74
CA SER A 58 30.16 -1.10 4.89
C SER A 58 30.79 0.24 4.54
N VAL A 59 30.99 1.10 5.55
CA VAL A 59 31.72 2.36 5.43
C VAL A 59 32.99 2.24 6.25
N ALA A 60 34.14 2.13 5.56
CA ALA A 60 35.45 2.03 6.19
C ALA A 60 36.26 3.34 6.14
N ARG A 61 35.89 4.27 5.27
CA ARG A 61 36.67 5.50 5.04
C ARG A 61 35.80 6.66 4.54
N ILE A 62 36.36 7.86 4.69
CA ILE A 62 35.85 9.09 4.04
C ILE A 62 36.61 9.26 2.72
N SER A 63 35.91 9.75 1.69
CA SER A 63 36.51 10.02 0.39
C SER A 63 37.63 11.09 0.50
N PRO A 64 38.75 10.92 -0.19
CA PRO A 64 39.76 11.99 -0.28
C PRO A 64 39.32 13.15 -1.18
N GLU A 65 38.29 12.95 -2.02
CA GLU A 65 37.79 13.96 -2.97
C GLU A 65 36.75 14.91 -2.33
N ALA A 66 36.03 14.46 -1.29
CA ALA A 66 35.02 15.23 -0.58
C ALA A 66 34.71 14.61 0.80
N PRO A 67 34.21 15.36 1.78
CA PRO A 67 33.86 14.83 3.10
C PRO A 67 32.60 13.97 3.08
N VAL A 68 32.59 12.94 2.24
CA VAL A 68 31.47 11.96 2.10
C VAL A 68 31.94 10.55 2.40
N PRO A 69 31.12 9.67 2.98
CA PRO A 69 31.48 8.27 3.21
C PRO A 69 31.66 7.53 1.89
N VAL A 70 32.62 6.63 1.84
CA VAL A 70 32.76 5.64 0.77
C VAL A 70 32.12 4.35 1.23
N VAL A 71 31.08 3.93 0.53
CA VAL A 71 30.40 2.66 0.79
C VAL A 71 31.04 1.59 -0.09
N GLU A 72 31.61 0.57 0.53
CA GLU A 72 32.09 -0.64 -0.13
C GLU A 72 30.92 -1.62 -0.26
N VAL A 73 30.42 -1.81 -1.49
CA VAL A 73 29.24 -2.63 -1.76
C VAL A 73 29.61 -4.11 -1.64
N GLU A 74 28.92 -4.82 -0.77
CA GLU A 74 29.07 -6.26 -0.52
C GLU A 74 28.00 -7.08 -1.26
N SER A 75 26.79 -6.54 -1.39
CA SER A 75 25.71 -7.17 -2.14
C SER A 75 24.73 -6.14 -2.71
N GLU A 76 24.03 -6.57 -3.77
CA GLU A 76 22.96 -5.80 -4.41
C GLU A 76 21.71 -6.66 -4.47
N SER A 77 20.54 -6.03 -4.29
CA SER A 77 19.25 -6.66 -4.51
C SER A 77 18.26 -5.68 -5.11
N THR A 78 17.36 -6.19 -5.95
CA THR A 78 16.29 -5.43 -6.57
C THR A 78 14.94 -6.04 -6.22
N ARG A 79 13.94 -5.18 -6.01
CA ARG A 79 12.58 -5.58 -5.64
C ARG A 79 11.56 -4.77 -6.44
N LEU A 80 10.38 -5.34 -6.61
CA LEU A 80 9.22 -4.63 -7.17
C LEU A 80 8.78 -3.53 -6.20
N GLY A 81 8.59 -2.31 -6.69
CA GLY A 81 8.16 -1.15 -5.90
C GLY A 81 6.91 -0.47 -6.48
N GLY A 82 6.25 0.37 -5.68
CA GLY A 82 5.02 1.05 -6.05
C GLY A 82 3.92 0.09 -6.49
N ALA A 83 3.26 0.38 -7.61
CA ALA A 83 2.20 -0.47 -8.14
C ALA A 83 2.66 -1.92 -8.41
N ALA A 84 3.94 -2.14 -8.71
CA ALA A 84 4.49 -3.49 -8.87
C ALA A 84 4.63 -4.23 -7.51
N ASN A 85 4.86 -3.53 -6.39
CA ASN A 85 4.85 -4.12 -5.06
C ASN A 85 3.42 -4.50 -4.62
N VAL A 86 2.43 -3.67 -4.94
CA VAL A 86 1.01 -4.01 -4.73
C VAL A 86 0.66 -5.30 -5.49
N ALA A 87 1.08 -5.41 -6.75
CA ALA A 87 0.89 -6.63 -7.55
C ALA A 87 1.55 -7.87 -6.91
N ASN A 88 2.76 -7.70 -6.36
CA ASN A 88 3.47 -8.77 -5.65
C ASN A 88 2.72 -9.23 -4.39
N ASN A 89 2.15 -8.31 -3.62
CA ASN A 89 1.30 -8.63 -2.46
C ASN A 89 0.03 -9.39 -2.86
N ILE A 90 -0.65 -8.98 -3.95
CA ILE A 90 -1.81 -9.70 -4.47
C ILE A 90 -1.46 -11.14 -4.82
N ALA A 91 -0.33 -11.37 -5.52
CA ALA A 91 0.14 -12.70 -5.87
C ALA A 91 0.48 -13.54 -4.62
N ALA A 92 1.16 -12.95 -3.64
CA ALA A 92 1.48 -13.61 -2.37
C ALA A 92 0.23 -14.05 -1.59
N LEU A 93 -0.87 -13.30 -1.71
CA LEU A 93 -2.18 -13.68 -1.17
C LEU A 93 -2.89 -14.77 -1.99
N GLY A 94 -2.41 -15.11 -3.19
CA GLY A 94 -2.99 -16.12 -4.08
C GLY A 94 -3.87 -15.57 -5.20
N GLY A 95 -3.93 -14.25 -5.37
CA GLY A 95 -4.60 -13.58 -6.48
C GLY A 95 -3.75 -13.54 -7.75
N VAL A 96 -4.33 -13.02 -8.81
CA VAL A 96 -3.70 -12.82 -10.12
C VAL A 96 -3.63 -11.32 -10.39
N PRO A 97 -2.47 -10.68 -10.18
CA PRO A 97 -2.31 -9.26 -10.47
C PRO A 97 -2.25 -9.01 -11.98
N ILE A 98 -2.90 -7.95 -12.43
CA ILE A 98 -2.80 -7.42 -13.79
C ILE A 98 -2.20 -6.01 -13.67
N MET A 99 -0.90 -5.91 -13.89
CA MET A 99 -0.23 -4.60 -13.81
C MET A 99 -0.56 -3.74 -15.02
N VAL A 100 -0.96 -2.51 -14.76
CA VAL A 100 -1.28 -1.50 -15.79
C VAL A 100 -0.52 -0.22 -15.44
N GLY A 101 0.50 0.09 -16.22
CA GLY A 101 1.37 1.22 -15.92
C GLY A 101 2.38 1.50 -17.01
N VAL A 102 3.35 2.35 -16.72
CA VAL A 102 4.32 2.85 -17.70
C VAL A 102 5.74 2.66 -17.19
N ILE A 103 6.62 2.21 -18.07
CA ILE A 103 8.07 2.14 -17.84
C ILE A 103 8.81 2.83 -18.99
N GLY A 104 10.07 3.19 -18.76
CA GLY A 104 10.95 3.72 -19.80
C GLY A 104 11.52 2.62 -20.71
N SER A 105 12.13 3.04 -21.83
CA SER A 105 12.88 2.16 -22.73
C SER A 105 14.36 2.05 -22.36
N ASP A 106 14.66 2.09 -21.06
CA ASP A 106 16.01 2.07 -20.49
C ASP A 106 16.38 0.69 -19.91
N LEU A 107 17.62 0.57 -19.41
CA LEU A 107 18.12 -0.66 -18.79
C LEU A 107 17.30 -1.05 -17.55
N THR A 108 16.88 -0.07 -16.75
CA THR A 108 16.05 -0.29 -15.57
C THR A 108 14.66 -0.84 -15.96
N GLY A 109 14.08 -0.33 -17.06
CA GLY A 109 12.81 -0.87 -17.59
C GLY A 109 12.95 -2.31 -18.05
N THR A 110 14.08 -2.63 -18.72
CA THR A 110 14.39 -4.01 -19.13
C THR A 110 14.56 -4.93 -17.92
N GLU A 111 15.22 -4.45 -16.86
CA GLU A 111 15.41 -5.20 -15.62
C GLU A 111 14.06 -5.44 -14.91
N LEU A 112 13.25 -4.38 -14.78
CA LEU A 112 11.91 -4.48 -14.18
C LEU A 112 11.02 -5.48 -14.92
N MET A 113 11.00 -5.45 -16.26
CA MET A 113 10.26 -6.43 -17.07
C MET A 113 10.71 -7.86 -16.81
N LYS A 114 12.03 -8.11 -16.75
CA LYS A 114 12.56 -9.45 -16.44
C LYS A 114 12.14 -9.95 -15.06
N ILE A 115 12.11 -9.07 -14.06
CA ILE A 115 11.64 -9.44 -12.72
C ILE A 115 10.14 -9.76 -12.74
N ILE A 116 9.33 -8.96 -13.44
CA ILE A 116 7.88 -9.17 -13.59
C ILE A 116 7.60 -10.51 -14.28
N GLU A 117 8.26 -10.78 -15.42
CA GLU A 117 8.13 -12.02 -16.17
C GLU A 117 8.65 -13.23 -15.37
N GLY A 118 9.77 -13.06 -14.66
CA GLY A 118 10.35 -14.09 -13.79
C GLY A 118 9.43 -14.51 -12.64
N ASN A 119 8.54 -13.61 -12.18
CA ASN A 119 7.49 -13.93 -11.22
C ASN A 119 6.21 -14.51 -11.88
N GLY A 120 6.19 -14.69 -13.19
CA GLY A 120 5.03 -15.21 -13.93
C GLY A 120 3.88 -14.21 -14.07
N PHE A 121 4.13 -12.92 -13.89
CA PHE A 121 3.08 -11.89 -13.96
C PHE A 121 2.83 -11.47 -15.42
N PRO A 122 1.56 -11.24 -15.81
CA PRO A 122 1.22 -10.72 -17.13
C PRO A 122 1.81 -9.32 -17.37
N THR A 123 2.41 -9.11 -18.54
CA THR A 123 3.04 -7.83 -18.92
C THR A 123 2.22 -7.02 -19.93
N SER A 124 1.09 -7.56 -20.39
CA SER A 124 0.26 -6.97 -21.46
C SER A 124 -0.31 -5.58 -21.12
N GLY A 125 -0.38 -5.22 -19.83
CA GLY A 125 -0.83 -3.90 -19.38
C GLY A 125 0.29 -2.88 -19.23
N ILE A 126 1.55 -3.26 -19.46
CA ILE A 126 2.71 -2.38 -19.27
C ILE A 126 3.03 -1.68 -20.59
N VAL A 127 2.99 -0.34 -20.58
CA VAL A 127 3.30 0.50 -21.73
C VAL A 127 4.74 0.99 -21.63
N ILE A 128 5.52 0.85 -22.70
CA ILE A 128 6.87 1.41 -22.79
C ILE A 128 6.77 2.81 -23.37
N ASP A 129 7.30 3.81 -22.60
CA ASP A 129 7.38 5.21 -23.01
C ASP A 129 8.84 5.65 -23.05
N SER A 130 9.38 5.85 -24.25
CA SER A 130 10.76 6.26 -24.47
C SER A 130 11.06 7.72 -24.06
N SER A 131 10.02 8.50 -23.75
CA SER A 131 10.17 9.92 -23.36
C SER A 131 10.50 10.08 -21.87
N ARG A 132 10.45 9.00 -21.09
CA ARG A 132 10.65 9.02 -19.64
C ARG A 132 11.59 7.92 -19.15
N PRO A 133 12.32 8.15 -18.04
CA PRO A 133 13.05 7.08 -17.38
C PRO A 133 12.08 6.14 -16.64
N THR A 134 12.47 4.87 -16.50
CA THR A 134 11.84 3.99 -15.52
C THR A 134 12.14 4.48 -14.11
N THR A 135 11.12 4.55 -13.27
CA THR A 135 11.30 4.99 -11.88
C THR A 135 12.10 3.94 -11.10
N VAL A 136 13.21 4.37 -10.48
CA VAL A 136 13.98 3.55 -9.57
C VAL A 136 14.36 4.32 -8.31
N LYS A 137 14.22 3.66 -7.16
CA LYS A 137 14.64 4.16 -5.85
C LYS A 137 15.78 3.32 -5.33
N THR A 138 17.01 3.85 -5.42
CA THR A 138 18.21 3.17 -4.95
C THR A 138 18.51 3.57 -3.52
N ARG A 139 18.55 2.59 -2.62
CA ARG A 139 18.91 2.76 -1.20
C ARG A 139 20.27 2.17 -0.95
N VAL A 140 21.18 2.99 -0.41
CA VAL A 140 22.51 2.55 0.02
C VAL A 140 22.49 2.39 1.53
N ILE A 141 22.76 1.17 1.99
CA ILE A 141 22.68 0.78 3.39
C ILE A 141 24.05 0.27 3.83
N ALA A 142 24.59 0.85 4.89
CA ALA A 142 25.82 0.39 5.51
C ALA A 142 25.62 0.21 7.01
N HIS A 143 26.14 -0.87 7.59
CA HIS A 143 25.99 -1.21 9.02
C HIS A 143 24.54 -1.10 9.51
N HIS A 144 23.56 -1.56 8.72
CA HIS A 144 22.11 -1.50 8.98
C HIS A 144 21.50 -0.08 9.04
N GLN A 145 22.22 0.94 8.52
CA GLN A 145 21.73 2.31 8.45
C GLN A 145 21.64 2.81 7.02
N HIS A 146 20.62 3.59 6.71
CA HIS A 146 20.50 4.28 5.43
C HIS A 146 21.55 5.38 5.32
N VAL A 147 22.47 5.25 4.36
CA VAL A 147 23.49 6.26 4.06
C VAL A 147 22.96 7.33 3.12
N VAL A 148 22.30 6.89 2.03
CA VAL A 148 21.70 7.77 1.03
C VAL A 148 20.61 7.03 0.25
N ARG A 149 19.63 7.78 -0.26
CA ARG A 149 18.66 7.32 -1.27
C ARG A 149 18.84 8.14 -2.54
N ILE A 150 18.92 7.46 -3.68
CA ILE A 150 19.04 8.05 -5.01
C ILE A 150 17.75 7.71 -5.77
N ASP A 151 16.99 8.74 -6.15
CA ASP A 151 15.72 8.59 -6.88
C ASP A 151 15.94 9.03 -8.34
N GLN A 152 15.80 8.10 -9.29
CA GLN A 152 15.74 8.39 -10.72
C GLN A 152 14.27 8.29 -11.14
N GLU A 153 13.64 9.41 -11.42
CA GLU A 153 12.20 9.48 -11.66
C GLU A 153 11.81 10.72 -12.48
N THR A 154 10.61 10.72 -13.04
CA THR A 154 9.94 11.90 -13.56
C THR A 154 8.57 12.05 -12.91
N LYS A 155 8.12 13.31 -12.78
CA LYS A 155 6.77 13.64 -12.31
C LYS A 155 5.87 14.15 -13.44
N GLN A 156 6.36 14.10 -14.68
CA GLN A 156 5.58 14.53 -15.83
C GLN A 156 4.43 13.57 -16.08
N ASN A 157 3.27 14.13 -16.39
CA ASN A 157 2.10 13.36 -16.76
C ASN A 157 2.34 12.58 -18.06
N ILE A 158 1.78 11.37 -18.15
CA ILE A 158 1.76 10.59 -19.38
C ILE A 158 0.97 11.29 -20.49
N SER A 159 1.38 11.10 -21.74
CA SER A 159 0.70 11.66 -22.89
C SER A 159 -0.71 11.07 -23.07
N SER A 160 -1.57 11.77 -23.82
CA SER A 160 -2.92 11.28 -24.16
C SER A 160 -2.88 9.95 -24.92
N GLU A 161 -1.86 9.73 -25.75
CA GLU A 161 -1.69 8.46 -26.47
C GLU A 161 -1.44 7.27 -25.54
N ILE A 162 -0.65 7.48 -24.48
CA ILE A 162 -0.39 6.45 -23.47
C ILE A 162 -1.65 6.21 -22.63
N GLN A 163 -2.38 7.27 -22.25
CA GLN A 163 -3.66 7.12 -21.56
C GLN A 163 -4.64 6.26 -22.35
N VAL A 164 -4.76 6.49 -23.66
CA VAL A 164 -5.62 5.69 -24.56
C VAL A 164 -5.20 4.21 -24.57
N LYS A 165 -3.89 3.93 -24.60
CA LYS A 165 -3.39 2.52 -24.55
C LYS A 165 -3.76 1.86 -23.22
N ILE A 166 -3.58 2.55 -22.11
CA ILE A 166 -3.93 2.06 -20.77
C ILE A 166 -5.44 1.79 -20.68
N LEU A 167 -6.28 2.74 -21.07
CA LEU A 167 -7.74 2.60 -21.04
C LEU A 167 -8.25 1.49 -21.95
N LYS A 168 -7.62 1.29 -23.10
CA LYS A 168 -7.93 0.16 -23.99
C LYS A 168 -7.65 -1.17 -23.30
N THR A 169 -6.45 -1.36 -22.76
CA THR A 169 -6.09 -2.58 -22.02
C THR A 169 -7.03 -2.86 -20.85
N LEU A 170 -7.38 -1.81 -20.11
CA LEU A 170 -8.32 -1.91 -18.99
C LEU A 170 -9.71 -2.34 -19.47
N SER A 171 -10.24 -1.73 -20.54
CA SER A 171 -11.56 -2.05 -21.09
C SER A 171 -11.65 -3.49 -21.61
N GLU A 172 -10.59 -3.99 -22.24
CA GLU A 172 -10.51 -5.37 -22.74
C GLU A 172 -10.49 -6.41 -21.61
N SER A 173 -9.89 -6.07 -20.46
CA SER A 173 -9.78 -6.95 -19.31
C SER A 173 -10.93 -6.82 -18.31
N MET A 174 -11.69 -5.73 -18.31
CA MET A 174 -12.66 -5.35 -17.26
C MET A 174 -13.65 -6.46 -16.90
N LYS A 175 -14.18 -7.20 -17.89
CA LYS A 175 -15.13 -8.30 -17.65
C LYS A 175 -14.54 -9.45 -16.83
N THR A 176 -13.23 -9.63 -16.89
CA THR A 176 -12.53 -10.74 -16.22
C THR A 176 -11.89 -10.32 -14.90
N LEU A 177 -11.93 -9.03 -14.57
CA LEU A 177 -11.44 -8.51 -13.30
C LEU A 177 -12.46 -8.70 -12.19
N ASP A 178 -11.96 -8.86 -10.96
CA ASP A 178 -12.75 -8.84 -9.71
C ASP A 178 -12.69 -7.48 -9.02
N GLY A 179 -11.66 -6.67 -9.31
CA GLY A 179 -11.49 -5.33 -8.77
C GLY A 179 -10.33 -4.58 -9.42
N ILE A 180 -10.21 -3.29 -9.12
CA ILE A 180 -9.06 -2.46 -9.53
C ILE A 180 -8.47 -1.74 -8.32
N ILE A 181 -7.17 -1.48 -8.38
CA ILE A 181 -6.43 -0.63 -7.46
C ILE A 181 -5.83 0.53 -8.27
N LEU A 182 -6.04 1.75 -7.79
CA LEU A 182 -5.36 2.94 -8.28
C LEU A 182 -4.24 3.28 -7.29
N GLU A 183 -2.99 3.04 -7.71
CA GLU A 183 -1.79 3.18 -6.88
C GLU A 183 -0.97 4.37 -7.33
N ASP A 184 -1.13 5.51 -6.64
CA ASP A 184 -0.51 6.78 -6.98
C ASP A 184 0.79 7.01 -6.19
N TYR A 185 1.87 7.35 -6.90
CA TYR A 185 3.14 7.79 -6.33
C TYR A 185 3.58 9.16 -6.85
N ASN A 186 2.66 9.91 -7.49
CA ASN A 186 2.93 11.20 -8.13
C ASN A 186 4.03 11.13 -9.19
N LYS A 187 4.09 10.04 -9.97
CA LYS A 187 5.02 9.90 -11.09
C LYS A 187 4.35 10.09 -12.45
N GLY A 188 3.09 10.57 -12.41
CA GLY A 188 2.35 11.06 -13.59
C GLY A 188 1.65 9.98 -14.39
N VAL A 189 1.54 8.74 -13.93
CA VAL A 189 0.70 7.72 -14.57
C VAL A 189 -0.77 8.00 -14.28
N LEU A 190 -1.12 8.21 -13.02
CA LEU A 190 -2.48 8.55 -12.63
C LEU A 190 -2.71 10.05 -12.83
N VAL A 191 -3.42 10.39 -13.92
CA VAL A 191 -3.89 11.75 -14.23
C VAL A 191 -5.40 11.82 -14.08
N PRO A 192 -6.01 12.99 -13.83
CA PRO A 192 -7.45 13.10 -13.54
C PRO A 192 -8.36 12.42 -14.57
N HIS A 193 -8.06 12.52 -15.85
CA HIS A 193 -8.82 11.86 -16.90
C HIS A 193 -8.75 10.31 -16.79
N LEU A 194 -7.55 9.76 -16.63
CA LEU A 194 -7.36 8.31 -16.47
C LEU A 194 -8.06 7.78 -15.21
N ILE A 195 -7.95 8.51 -14.09
CA ILE A 195 -8.61 8.18 -12.83
C ILE A 195 -10.13 8.10 -13.04
N HIS A 196 -10.71 9.12 -13.65
CA HIS A 196 -12.15 9.20 -13.94
C HIS A 196 -12.61 8.02 -14.82
N GLU A 197 -11.99 7.82 -15.97
CA GLU A 197 -12.39 6.78 -16.92
C GLU A 197 -12.23 5.37 -16.33
N ALA A 198 -11.14 5.10 -15.61
CA ALA A 198 -10.90 3.81 -14.96
C ALA A 198 -11.97 3.53 -13.88
N THR A 199 -12.30 4.55 -13.07
CA THR A 199 -13.32 4.43 -12.01
C THR A 199 -14.70 4.19 -12.60
N GLU A 200 -15.12 4.97 -13.63
CA GLU A 200 -16.42 4.81 -14.27
C GLU A 200 -16.54 3.47 -15.01
N ALA A 201 -15.46 2.99 -15.66
CA ALA A 201 -15.44 1.67 -16.27
C ALA A 201 -15.61 0.56 -15.23
N ALA A 202 -14.94 0.64 -14.08
CA ALA A 202 -15.08 -0.32 -13.00
C ALA A 202 -16.50 -0.32 -12.42
N ARG A 203 -17.07 0.85 -12.12
CA ARG A 203 -18.43 0.99 -11.59
C ARG A 203 -19.49 0.42 -12.55
N LYS A 204 -19.36 0.69 -13.85
CA LYS A 204 -20.26 0.14 -14.87
C LYS A 204 -20.28 -1.39 -14.90
N HIS A 205 -19.19 -2.02 -14.49
CA HIS A 205 -19.05 -3.48 -14.42
C HIS A 205 -19.14 -4.03 -12.99
N GLU A 206 -19.60 -3.22 -12.03
CA GLU A 206 -19.76 -3.59 -10.62
C GLU A 206 -18.47 -4.12 -9.98
N LYS A 207 -17.33 -3.51 -10.35
CA LYS A 207 -16.02 -3.86 -9.80
C LYS A 207 -15.64 -2.92 -8.67
N THR A 208 -15.00 -3.45 -7.63
CA THR A 208 -14.48 -2.64 -6.53
C THR A 208 -13.30 -1.79 -6.99
N VAL A 209 -13.24 -0.55 -6.48
CA VAL A 209 -12.16 0.40 -6.74
C VAL A 209 -11.52 0.78 -5.41
N SER A 210 -10.29 0.34 -5.20
CA SER A 210 -9.46 0.74 -4.06
C SER A 210 -8.42 1.75 -4.50
N VAL A 211 -8.13 2.74 -3.65
CA VAL A 211 -7.20 3.82 -3.98
C VAL A 211 -6.17 4.01 -2.86
N ASP A 212 -4.89 4.02 -3.22
CA ASP A 212 -3.80 4.58 -2.41
C ASP A 212 -3.38 5.92 -3.04
N PRO A 213 -3.87 7.06 -2.50
CA PRO A 213 -3.70 8.36 -3.14
C PRO A 213 -2.34 8.99 -2.81
N LYS A 214 -1.99 10.01 -3.63
CA LYS A 214 -0.98 11.01 -3.30
C LYS A 214 -1.54 12.42 -3.52
N PHE A 215 -0.83 13.41 -3.03
CA PHE A 215 -1.28 14.80 -2.91
C PHE A 215 -1.81 15.40 -4.23
N ASN A 216 -1.13 15.19 -5.36
CA ASN A 216 -1.46 15.91 -6.60
C ASN A 216 -2.89 15.64 -7.11
N ASN A 217 -3.38 14.41 -6.96
CA ASN A 217 -4.69 14.00 -7.45
C ASN A 217 -5.68 13.67 -6.33
N PHE A 218 -5.38 14.07 -5.09
CA PHE A 218 -6.08 13.62 -3.89
C PHE A 218 -7.60 13.71 -3.99
N PHE A 219 -8.13 14.79 -4.57
CA PHE A 219 -9.57 15.02 -4.75
C PHE A 219 -10.12 14.56 -6.10
N ALA A 220 -9.31 13.94 -6.95
CA ALA A 220 -9.75 13.40 -8.23
C ALA A 220 -10.40 12.00 -8.11
N TYR A 221 -10.13 11.27 -7.03
CA TYR A 221 -10.60 9.90 -6.80
C TYR A 221 -12.03 9.86 -6.27
N LYS A 222 -12.98 10.24 -7.12
CA LYS A 222 -14.40 10.28 -6.74
C LYS A 222 -15.11 8.96 -7.01
N ASN A 223 -16.18 8.69 -6.23
CA ASN A 223 -17.06 7.54 -6.41
C ASN A 223 -16.36 6.17 -6.29
N VAL A 224 -15.30 6.07 -5.50
CA VAL A 224 -14.53 4.83 -5.31
C VAL A 224 -15.11 3.99 -4.17
N THR A 225 -14.84 2.68 -4.17
CA THR A 225 -15.31 1.78 -3.10
C THR A 225 -14.58 2.05 -1.79
N VAL A 226 -13.24 2.23 -1.85
CA VAL A 226 -12.44 2.59 -0.68
C VAL A 226 -11.28 3.51 -1.06
N PHE A 227 -11.19 4.63 -0.35
CA PHE A 227 -10.09 5.59 -0.43
C PHE A 227 -9.22 5.45 0.82
N LYS A 228 -7.92 5.16 0.63
CA LYS A 228 -7.00 4.81 1.73
C LYS A 228 -5.84 5.80 1.86
N PRO A 229 -6.03 7.00 2.35
CA PRO A 229 -4.95 7.93 2.63
C PRO A 229 -4.23 7.55 3.93
N ASN A 230 -3.02 8.11 4.12
CA ASN A 230 -2.38 8.15 5.41
C ASN A 230 -2.56 9.51 6.10
N ARG A 231 -2.15 9.60 7.38
CA ARG A 231 -2.21 10.84 8.17
C ARG A 231 -1.57 12.02 7.44
N LYS A 232 -0.33 11.85 6.95
CA LYS A 232 0.42 12.92 6.30
C LYS A 232 -0.26 13.40 5.02
N GLU A 233 -0.71 12.48 4.17
CA GLU A 233 -1.43 12.79 2.94
C GLU A 233 -2.72 13.55 3.22
N THR A 234 -3.45 13.15 4.26
CA THR A 234 -4.69 13.83 4.69
C THR A 234 -4.40 15.23 5.24
N GLU A 235 -3.40 15.37 6.12
CA GLU A 235 -2.99 16.67 6.66
C GLU A 235 -2.57 17.64 5.55
N GLU A 236 -1.78 17.17 4.58
CA GLU A 236 -1.35 17.97 3.45
C GLU A 236 -2.52 18.38 2.54
N ALA A 237 -3.44 17.45 2.25
CA ALA A 237 -4.55 17.70 1.34
C ALA A 237 -5.63 18.61 1.93
N LEU A 238 -5.94 18.44 3.21
CA LEU A 238 -6.97 19.25 3.90
C LEU A 238 -6.39 20.53 4.55
N GLY A 239 -5.06 20.69 4.58
CA GLY A 239 -4.41 21.84 5.21
C GLY A 239 -4.63 21.93 6.72
N CYS A 240 -4.81 20.79 7.40
CA CYS A 240 -5.09 20.70 8.83
C CYS A 240 -4.08 19.78 9.55
N LYS A 241 -4.17 19.71 10.89
CA LYS A 241 -3.45 18.74 11.69
C LYS A 241 -4.43 17.73 12.29
N LEU A 242 -4.01 16.47 12.33
CA LEU A 242 -4.78 15.37 12.91
C LEU A 242 -4.20 15.01 14.28
N GLY A 243 -4.36 15.92 15.26
CA GLY A 243 -3.84 15.75 16.61
C GLY A 243 -4.69 14.79 17.44
N GLU A 244 -5.97 15.05 17.49
CA GLU A 244 -6.92 14.33 18.31
C GLU A 244 -7.89 13.49 17.47
N TRP A 245 -8.57 12.53 18.09
CA TRP A 245 -9.56 11.69 17.40
C TRP A 245 -10.71 12.50 16.78
N THR A 246 -11.10 13.62 17.42
CA THR A 246 -12.10 14.55 16.86
C THR A 246 -11.69 15.18 15.54
N ASP A 247 -10.38 15.47 15.37
CA ASP A 247 -9.84 16.00 14.11
C ASP A 247 -9.84 14.93 13.04
N ILE A 248 -9.46 13.69 13.43
CA ILE A 248 -9.45 12.51 12.56
C ILE A 248 -10.86 12.21 12.06
N ASP A 249 -11.85 12.19 12.96
CA ASP A 249 -13.25 11.91 12.60
C ASP A 249 -13.82 12.98 11.67
N LYS A 250 -13.51 14.25 11.92
CA LYS A 250 -13.91 15.35 11.04
C LYS A 250 -13.29 15.21 9.64
N ALA A 251 -12.00 14.96 9.57
CA ALA A 251 -11.29 14.81 8.30
C ALA A 251 -11.80 13.60 7.49
N GLY A 252 -12.03 12.46 8.14
CA GLY A 252 -12.56 11.27 7.50
C GLY A 252 -13.95 11.47 6.91
N LYS A 253 -14.85 12.12 7.65
CA LYS A 253 -16.19 12.46 7.17
C LYS A 253 -16.16 13.49 6.04
N GLU A 254 -15.28 14.48 6.11
CA GLU A 254 -15.08 15.45 5.04
C GLU A 254 -14.61 14.77 3.75
N MET A 255 -13.63 13.85 3.83
CA MET A 255 -13.17 13.08 2.67
C MET A 255 -14.28 12.21 2.06
N LEU A 256 -15.08 11.50 2.88
CA LEU A 256 -16.25 10.75 2.40
C LEU A 256 -17.19 11.63 1.59
N HIS A 257 -17.50 12.81 2.10
CA HIS A 257 -18.43 13.73 1.46
C HIS A 257 -17.83 14.33 0.17
N VAL A 258 -16.61 14.85 0.22
CA VAL A 258 -15.98 15.53 -0.92
C VAL A 258 -15.71 14.56 -2.08
N LEU A 259 -15.30 13.33 -1.77
CA LEU A 259 -14.98 12.30 -2.76
C LEU A 259 -16.20 11.50 -3.22
N ASP A 260 -17.33 11.58 -2.52
CA ASP A 260 -18.47 10.68 -2.68
C ASP A 260 -18.02 9.19 -2.66
N ALA A 261 -16.98 8.89 -1.87
CA ALA A 261 -16.47 7.54 -1.70
C ALA A 261 -17.45 6.70 -0.86
N GLU A 262 -17.51 5.39 -1.10
CA GLU A 262 -18.31 4.52 -0.24
C GLU A 262 -17.69 4.40 1.14
N ASN A 263 -16.36 4.33 1.20
CA ASN A 263 -15.58 4.19 2.43
C ASN A 263 -14.28 4.98 2.36
N VAL A 264 -13.81 5.45 3.52
CA VAL A 264 -12.46 5.99 3.71
C VAL A 264 -11.77 5.18 4.81
N LEU A 265 -10.58 4.63 4.52
CA LEU A 265 -9.73 3.99 5.51
C LEU A 265 -8.47 4.84 5.73
N LEU A 266 -8.48 5.63 6.79
CA LEU A 266 -7.36 6.48 7.15
C LEU A 266 -6.34 5.71 7.98
N THR A 267 -5.11 5.55 7.47
CA THR A 267 -4.02 4.90 8.20
C THR A 267 -3.27 5.91 9.07
N LEU A 268 -3.05 5.57 10.35
CA LEU A 268 -2.59 6.49 11.40
C LEU A 268 -1.26 6.05 12.04
N GLY A 269 -0.53 5.14 11.40
CA GLY A 269 0.73 4.58 11.91
C GLY A 269 0.54 3.84 13.21
N GLU A 270 1.23 4.25 14.27
CA GLU A 270 1.16 3.62 15.59
C GLU A 270 -0.23 3.69 16.26
N GLN A 271 -1.09 4.61 15.83
CA GLN A 271 -2.48 4.68 16.30
C GLN A 271 -3.42 3.71 15.56
N GLY A 272 -2.92 2.97 14.56
CA GLY A 272 -3.72 2.01 13.80
C GLY A 272 -4.46 2.65 12.62
N MET A 273 -5.77 2.45 12.52
CA MET A 273 -6.58 2.92 11.39
C MET A 273 -7.94 3.44 11.86
N ALA A 274 -8.54 4.34 11.07
CA ALA A 274 -9.92 4.78 11.25
C ALA A 274 -10.70 4.52 9.96
N LEU A 275 -11.76 3.73 10.03
CA LEU A 275 -12.67 3.42 8.94
C LEU A 275 -13.91 4.31 9.03
N PHE A 276 -14.21 5.00 7.95
CA PHE A 276 -15.39 5.83 7.77
C PHE A 276 -16.27 5.23 6.68
N GLU A 277 -17.53 4.95 6.99
CA GLU A 277 -18.50 4.35 6.07
C GLU A 277 -19.61 5.35 5.75
N LYS A 278 -20.23 5.29 4.57
CA LYS A 278 -21.41 6.10 4.26
C LYS A 278 -22.47 5.90 5.36
N GLY A 279 -23.10 7.00 5.80
CA GLY A 279 -24.05 7.01 6.92
C GLY A 279 -23.41 7.33 8.27
N ASP A 280 -22.27 8.03 8.26
CA ASP A 280 -21.57 8.57 9.43
C ASP A 280 -21.04 7.55 10.45
N LYS A 281 -20.94 6.29 10.05
CA LYS A 281 -20.38 5.25 10.90
C LYS A 281 -18.86 5.33 10.89
N VAL A 282 -18.26 5.35 12.08
CA VAL A 282 -16.82 5.40 12.29
C VAL A 282 -16.40 4.19 13.11
N THR A 283 -15.32 3.53 12.70
CA THR A 283 -14.72 2.40 13.43
C THR A 283 -13.23 2.65 13.59
N HIS A 284 -12.75 2.71 14.83
CA HIS A 284 -11.33 2.83 15.13
C HIS A 284 -10.73 1.43 15.31
N LEU A 285 -9.68 1.15 14.56
CA LEU A 285 -8.94 -0.11 14.56
C LEU A 285 -7.56 0.13 15.18
N PRO A 286 -7.30 -0.32 16.42
CA PRO A 286 -5.98 -0.11 17.05
C PRO A 286 -4.89 -0.84 16.28
N THR A 287 -3.65 -0.32 16.34
CA THR A 287 -2.50 -0.93 15.66
C THR A 287 -2.29 -2.38 16.08
N ARG A 288 -1.85 -3.19 15.13
CA ARG A 288 -1.46 -4.58 15.33
C ARG A 288 0.04 -4.81 15.17
N ALA A 289 0.81 -3.76 14.91
CA ALA A 289 2.26 -3.84 14.88
C ALA A 289 2.81 -4.09 16.30
N ILE A 290 3.42 -5.26 16.51
CA ILE A 290 4.06 -5.63 17.78
C ILE A 290 5.49 -5.08 17.82
N LYS A 291 6.17 -5.05 16.67
CA LYS A 291 7.53 -4.58 16.50
C LYS A 291 7.61 -3.85 15.15
N VAL A 292 8.18 -2.67 15.15
CA VAL A 292 8.39 -1.91 13.91
C VAL A 292 9.87 -1.93 13.59
N ALA A 293 10.22 -2.62 12.50
CA ALA A 293 11.56 -2.63 11.92
C ALA A 293 11.65 -1.67 10.73
N ASP A 294 10.64 -1.70 9.84
CA ASP A 294 10.54 -0.81 8.68
C ASP A 294 9.05 -0.65 8.29
N VAL A 295 8.65 0.55 7.95
CA VAL A 295 7.27 0.85 7.50
C VAL A 295 7.12 0.88 5.97
N SER A 296 8.22 0.62 5.24
CA SER A 296 8.24 0.66 3.78
C SER A 296 7.35 -0.43 3.19
N GLY A 297 6.41 -0.06 2.31
CA GLY A 297 5.49 -0.99 1.66
C GLY A 297 4.29 -1.44 2.50
N ALA A 298 4.15 -0.97 3.76
CA ALA A 298 2.98 -1.31 4.58
C ALA A 298 1.67 -0.79 3.95
N GLY A 299 1.68 0.40 3.34
CA GLY A 299 0.55 0.97 2.61
C GLY A 299 0.11 0.08 1.45
N ASP A 300 1.09 -0.41 0.67
CA ASP A 300 0.88 -1.31 -0.48
C ASP A 300 0.25 -2.64 -0.02
N THR A 301 0.73 -3.18 1.10
CA THR A 301 0.16 -4.41 1.69
C THR A 301 -1.28 -4.19 2.17
N VAL A 302 -1.55 -3.06 2.82
CA VAL A 302 -2.89 -2.69 3.29
C VAL A 302 -3.87 -2.60 2.13
N VAL A 303 -3.54 -1.86 1.05
CA VAL A 303 -4.45 -1.72 -0.10
C VAL A 303 -4.64 -3.03 -0.85
N SER A 304 -3.60 -3.87 -0.93
CA SER A 304 -3.68 -5.21 -1.52
C SER A 304 -4.64 -6.10 -0.76
N MET A 305 -4.51 -6.13 0.58
CA MET A 305 -5.38 -6.95 1.43
C MET A 305 -6.83 -6.47 1.40
N LEU A 306 -7.07 -5.15 1.48
CA LEU A 306 -8.41 -4.56 1.29
C LEU A 306 -9.06 -5.07 0.01
N SER A 307 -8.36 -4.93 -1.10
CA SER A 307 -8.90 -5.28 -2.41
C SER A 307 -9.17 -6.78 -2.55
N MET A 308 -8.28 -7.63 -2.01
CA MET A 308 -8.45 -9.08 -2.05
C MET A 308 -9.65 -9.54 -1.22
N VAL A 309 -9.88 -8.95 -0.04
CA VAL A 309 -11.05 -9.28 0.80
C VAL A 309 -12.34 -8.84 0.13
N LEU A 310 -12.41 -7.61 -0.37
CA LEU A 310 -13.58 -7.08 -1.07
C LEU A 310 -13.91 -7.91 -2.32
N ALA A 311 -12.90 -8.23 -3.14
CA ALA A 311 -13.06 -9.07 -4.33
C ALA A 311 -13.53 -10.50 -4.01
N SER A 312 -13.31 -10.96 -2.78
CA SER A 312 -13.71 -12.30 -2.31
C SER A 312 -15.06 -12.31 -1.56
N GLY A 313 -15.79 -11.20 -1.62
CA GLY A 313 -17.11 -11.07 -0.99
C GLY A 313 -17.06 -10.81 0.53
N GLY A 314 -15.94 -10.27 1.01
CA GLY A 314 -15.85 -9.69 2.34
C GLY A 314 -16.46 -8.29 2.39
N ASP A 315 -16.94 -7.87 3.56
CA ASP A 315 -17.36 -6.50 3.78
C ASP A 315 -16.17 -5.57 4.11
N ILE A 316 -16.41 -4.26 4.11
CA ILE A 316 -15.33 -3.28 4.33
C ILE A 316 -14.70 -3.37 5.72
N ARG A 317 -15.42 -3.81 6.73
CA ARG A 317 -14.92 -3.96 8.09
C ARG A 317 -14.02 -5.19 8.21
N GLU A 318 -14.43 -6.31 7.59
CA GLU A 318 -13.59 -7.50 7.45
C GLU A 318 -12.31 -7.15 6.71
N ALA A 319 -12.42 -6.38 5.62
CA ALA A 319 -11.29 -5.94 4.81
C ALA A 319 -10.34 -5.03 5.62
N ALA A 320 -10.85 -4.03 6.33
CA ALA A 320 -10.05 -3.12 7.15
C ALA A 320 -9.37 -3.86 8.32
N THR A 321 -10.08 -4.80 8.96
CA THR A 321 -9.53 -5.62 10.04
C THR A 321 -8.34 -6.46 9.54
N LEU A 322 -8.51 -7.20 8.45
CA LEU A 322 -7.46 -8.05 7.89
C LEU A 322 -6.28 -7.23 7.33
N ALA A 323 -6.58 -6.06 6.74
CA ALA A 323 -5.56 -5.12 6.28
C ALA A 323 -4.72 -4.55 7.42
N ASN A 324 -5.32 -4.28 8.59
CA ASN A 324 -4.60 -3.83 9.78
C ASN A 324 -3.63 -4.91 10.31
N PHE A 325 -4.04 -6.18 10.32
CA PHE A 325 -3.13 -7.29 10.66
C PHE A 325 -2.00 -7.42 9.63
N ALA A 326 -2.32 -7.38 8.34
CA ALA A 326 -1.33 -7.51 7.27
C ALA A 326 -0.28 -6.38 7.32
N GLY A 327 -0.73 -5.13 7.49
CA GLY A 327 0.16 -3.98 7.67
C GLY A 327 1.05 -4.10 8.91
N GLY A 328 0.49 -4.58 10.03
CA GLY A 328 1.23 -4.80 11.27
C GLY A 328 2.33 -5.86 11.13
N ILE A 329 2.06 -6.94 10.41
CA ILE A 329 3.04 -8.03 10.17
C ILE A 329 4.21 -7.53 9.33
N VAL A 330 3.95 -6.87 8.19
CA VAL A 330 5.03 -6.42 7.30
C VAL A 330 5.89 -5.31 7.89
N CYS A 331 5.35 -4.49 8.80
CA CYS A 331 6.15 -3.52 9.55
C CYS A 331 7.22 -4.18 10.46
N GLY A 332 7.08 -5.45 10.78
CA GLY A 332 8.08 -6.23 11.54
C GLY A 332 9.29 -6.69 10.72
N GLU A 333 9.23 -6.59 9.41
CA GLU A 333 10.28 -7.03 8.48
C GLU A 333 11.14 -5.85 8.01
N VAL A 334 12.37 -6.12 7.57
CA VAL A 334 13.28 -5.09 7.04
C VAL A 334 13.15 -5.00 5.52
N GLY A 335 12.87 -3.80 5.01
CA GLY A 335 12.69 -3.52 3.60
C GLY A 335 11.33 -3.98 3.07
N ILE A 336 11.09 -3.77 1.77
CA ILE A 336 9.83 -4.10 1.11
C ILE A 336 9.75 -5.62 0.92
N VAL A 337 8.81 -6.27 1.61
CA VAL A 337 8.53 -7.70 1.50
C VAL A 337 7.03 -7.92 1.27
N PRO A 338 6.63 -8.89 0.42
CA PRO A 338 5.23 -9.23 0.28
C PRO A 338 4.74 -9.95 1.54
N ILE A 339 3.44 -9.80 1.82
CA ILE A 339 2.80 -10.46 2.96
C ILE A 339 2.80 -11.99 2.81
N ASP A 340 3.18 -12.71 3.85
CA ASP A 340 2.99 -14.16 3.90
C ASP A 340 1.56 -14.51 4.33
N LYS A 341 0.81 -15.13 3.40
CA LYS A 341 -0.59 -15.52 3.61
C LYS A 341 -0.77 -16.47 4.80
N GLN A 342 0.18 -17.39 5.04
CA GLN A 342 0.07 -18.39 6.12
C GLN A 342 0.38 -17.75 7.48
N VAL A 343 1.37 -16.87 7.52
CA VAL A 343 1.69 -16.09 8.72
C VAL A 343 0.50 -15.21 9.10
N LEU A 344 -0.09 -14.52 8.14
CA LEU A 344 -1.27 -13.68 8.37
C LEU A 344 -2.46 -14.50 8.91
N LEU A 345 -2.79 -15.63 8.27
CA LEU A 345 -3.89 -16.49 8.72
C LEU A 345 -3.68 -16.97 10.15
N LYS A 346 -2.47 -17.40 10.49
CA LYS A 346 -2.10 -17.86 11.84
C LYS A 346 -2.25 -16.74 12.86
N GLU A 347 -1.76 -15.56 12.55
CA GLU A 347 -1.80 -14.40 13.45
C GLU A 347 -3.23 -13.96 13.76
N VAL A 348 -4.09 -13.88 12.73
CA VAL A 348 -5.51 -13.55 12.91
C VAL A 348 -6.22 -14.60 13.75
N LEU A 349 -5.97 -15.91 13.53
CA LEU A 349 -6.58 -17.00 14.30
C LEU A 349 -6.20 -16.96 15.78
N VAL A 350 -4.96 -16.63 16.12
CA VAL A 350 -4.52 -16.48 17.53
C VAL A 350 -5.34 -15.38 18.21
N HIS A 351 -5.54 -14.25 17.57
CA HIS A 351 -6.25 -13.11 18.16
C HIS A 351 -7.77 -13.32 18.25
N THR A 352 -8.37 -14.04 17.28
CA THR A 352 -9.82 -14.33 17.33
C THR A 352 -10.17 -15.35 18.44
N ASN A 353 -9.28 -16.27 18.76
CA ASN A 353 -9.50 -17.24 19.86
C ASN A 353 -9.43 -16.60 21.25
N HIS A 354 -8.65 -15.52 21.44
CA HIS A 354 -8.58 -14.79 22.71
C HIS A 354 -9.77 -13.84 22.96
N ALA A 355 -10.52 -13.49 21.93
CA ALA A 355 -11.73 -12.65 22.07
C ALA A 355 -12.99 -13.45 22.40
N ALA A 356 -12.95 -14.77 22.31
CA ALA A 356 -14.07 -15.68 22.56
C ALA A 356 -14.00 -16.39 23.94
N GLY A 357 -13.00 -16.13 24.74
CA GLY A 357 -12.82 -16.61 26.14
C GLY A 357 -12.85 -15.44 27.12
#